data_ce6d326b4b67ad343761aba8c00fcd89
#
_entry.id   ce6d326b4b67ad343761aba8c00fcd89
#
_cell.length_a   1.000
_cell.length_b   1.000
_cell.length_c   1.000
_cell.angle_alpha   90.00
_cell.angle_beta   90.00
_cell.angle_gamma   90.00
#
_symmetry.space_group_name_H-M   'P 1'
#
loop_
_entity.id
_entity.type
_entity.pdbx_description
1 polymer ?
#
loop_
_entity_poly.entity_id
_entity_poly.type
_entity_poly.pdbx_seq_one_letter_code
_entity_poly.pdbx_strand_id
1 'polypeptide(L)'
;TAVIYGADAVYLGGEAFGLRAKAKNFTNEEIKEGIAFAHERGVKVYITANILAHNDDLAGVEQYFEELKEIRPDALIISDPGVFAIAKRVLPDMELHVSTQANNTNYGTYLFWHQLGAKRVVSARELSLKEIKEIRAHIPDDMEIESFIHGAMCISYSGRCLLSNFLVGRDANQGACTHPCRWKYSVVEETRPGEYMPVYENERGTYIFNSKDLCMIEHIPELIDAGIDSF
;
A
#
# COMPACT_ATOMS: atom_id res chain seq x y z
N THR A 1 11.12 -14.61 -6.73
CA THR A 1 10.83 -14.36 -8.16
C THR A 1 11.22 -12.93 -8.52
N ALA A 2 10.66 -11.86 -7.95
CA ALA A 2 10.92 -10.46 -8.31
C ALA A 2 12.42 -10.11 -8.35
N VAL A 3 13.17 -10.48 -7.31
CA VAL A 3 14.63 -10.28 -7.21
C VAL A 3 15.37 -10.88 -8.42
N ILE A 4 15.00 -12.10 -8.84
CA ILE A 4 15.65 -12.80 -9.97
C ILE A 4 15.32 -12.13 -11.30
N TYR A 5 14.16 -11.47 -11.40
CA TYR A 5 13.72 -10.77 -12.62
C TYR A 5 14.12 -9.28 -12.65
N GLY A 6 14.99 -8.85 -11.73
CA GLY A 6 15.64 -7.54 -11.82
C GLY A 6 14.93 -6.41 -11.10
N ALA A 7 14.15 -6.71 -10.07
CA ALA A 7 13.62 -5.67 -9.18
C ALA A 7 14.76 -4.98 -8.41
N ASP A 8 14.72 -3.66 -8.29
CA ASP A 8 15.65 -2.88 -7.48
C ASP A 8 15.27 -2.91 -5.98
N ALA A 9 13.98 -3.11 -5.69
CA ALA A 9 13.46 -3.27 -4.36
C ALA A 9 12.27 -4.25 -4.33
N VAL A 10 12.05 -4.88 -3.20
CA VAL A 10 10.87 -5.70 -2.92
C VAL A 10 10.29 -5.32 -1.57
N TYR A 11 8.96 -5.46 -1.43
CA TYR A 11 8.33 -5.32 -0.12
C TYR A 11 7.72 -6.64 0.34
N LEU A 12 7.79 -6.88 1.65
CA LEU A 12 7.33 -8.09 2.31
C LEU A 12 6.35 -7.73 3.43
N GLY A 13 5.40 -8.63 3.69
CA GLY A 13 4.57 -8.59 4.90
C GLY A 13 5.10 -9.61 5.90
N GLY A 14 5.33 -9.17 7.13
CA GLY A 14 5.51 -10.06 8.27
C GLY A 14 4.17 -10.65 8.74
N GLU A 15 4.21 -11.54 9.73
CA GLU A 15 3.01 -12.19 10.29
C GLU A 15 2.05 -11.20 10.97
N ALA A 16 2.55 -10.00 11.35
CA ALA A 16 1.78 -8.97 12.02
C ALA A 16 1.75 -7.63 11.25
N PHE A 17 0.73 -6.82 11.49
CA PHE A 17 0.56 -5.41 11.09
C PHE A 17 0.61 -5.11 9.57
N GLY A 18 0.66 -6.12 8.71
CA GLY A 18 0.56 -5.97 7.26
C GLY A 18 -0.89 -6.11 6.75
N LEU A 19 -1.22 -5.42 5.64
CA LEU A 19 -2.55 -5.50 5.00
C LEU A 19 -2.86 -6.82 4.29
N ARG A 20 -2.05 -7.82 4.46
CA ARG A 20 -2.23 -9.17 3.91
C ARG A 20 -2.25 -10.23 5.01
N ALA A 21 -2.88 -9.92 6.15
CA ALA A 21 -2.89 -10.76 7.37
C ALA A 21 -3.31 -12.23 7.12
N LYS A 22 -4.05 -12.52 6.04
CA LYS A 22 -4.44 -13.88 5.65
C LYS A 22 -3.66 -14.46 4.46
N ALA A 23 -2.67 -13.75 3.95
CA ALA A 23 -1.71 -14.33 3.02
C ALA A 23 -0.72 -15.22 3.79
N LYS A 24 0.03 -16.05 3.07
CA LYS A 24 1.19 -16.72 3.66
C LYS A 24 2.27 -15.66 3.85
N ASN A 25 2.26 -15.01 5.01
CA ASN A 25 3.25 -14.01 5.40
C ASN A 25 4.54 -14.71 5.86
N PHE A 26 5.61 -13.93 5.92
CA PHE A 26 6.93 -14.42 6.29
C PHE A 26 7.11 -14.34 7.81
N THR A 27 7.68 -15.40 8.40
CA THR A 27 8.20 -15.36 9.77
C THR A 27 9.43 -14.45 9.84
N ASN A 28 9.86 -14.07 11.04
CA ASN A 28 11.05 -13.24 11.22
C ASN A 28 12.32 -13.91 10.66
N GLU A 29 12.43 -15.24 10.78
CA GLU A 29 13.52 -16.03 10.20
C GLU A 29 13.48 -15.99 8.67
N GLU A 30 12.30 -16.21 8.07
CA GLU A 30 12.13 -16.14 6.62
C GLU A 30 12.40 -14.72 6.08
N ILE A 31 12.06 -13.67 6.84
CA ILE A 31 12.39 -12.27 6.50
C ILE A 31 13.90 -12.07 6.49
N LYS A 32 14.62 -12.55 7.51
CA LYS A 32 16.10 -12.48 7.57
C LYS A 32 16.75 -13.18 6.38
N GLU A 33 16.30 -14.38 6.05
CA GLU A 33 16.78 -15.12 4.88
C GLU A 33 16.46 -14.37 3.57
N GLY A 34 15.26 -13.82 3.47
CA GLY A 34 14.81 -13.03 2.32
C GLY A 34 15.64 -11.77 2.11
N ILE A 35 15.97 -11.06 3.19
CA ILE A 35 16.84 -9.88 3.17
C ILE A 35 18.26 -10.27 2.71
N ALA A 36 18.86 -11.30 3.32
CA ALA A 36 20.18 -11.77 2.91
C ALA A 36 20.23 -12.13 1.43
N PHE A 37 19.23 -12.89 0.95
CA PHE A 37 19.12 -13.27 -0.46
C PHE A 37 18.98 -12.05 -1.40
N ALA A 38 18.21 -11.04 -1.00
CA ALA A 38 18.00 -9.81 -1.80
C ALA A 38 19.27 -8.94 -1.81
N HIS A 39 19.87 -8.72 -0.63
CA HIS A 39 21.07 -7.91 -0.47
C HIS A 39 22.29 -8.48 -1.22
N GLU A 40 22.48 -9.81 -1.26
CA GLU A 40 23.50 -10.44 -2.10
C GLU A 40 23.39 -10.09 -3.59
N ARG A 41 22.21 -9.60 -4.02
CA ARG A 41 21.89 -9.22 -5.40
C ARG A 41 21.70 -7.71 -5.58
N GLY A 42 22.02 -6.93 -4.54
CA GLY A 42 21.87 -5.46 -4.56
C GLY A 42 20.43 -4.97 -4.50
N VAL A 43 19.47 -5.81 -4.08
CA VAL A 43 18.03 -5.49 -4.04
C VAL A 43 17.64 -5.10 -2.62
N LYS A 44 16.96 -3.97 -2.46
CA LYS A 44 16.44 -3.49 -1.18
C LYS A 44 15.19 -4.26 -0.75
N VAL A 45 14.97 -4.33 0.58
CA VAL A 45 13.80 -5.01 1.16
C VAL A 45 13.07 -4.07 2.11
N TYR A 46 11.79 -3.84 1.84
CA TYR A 46 10.91 -3.00 2.67
C TYR A 46 9.88 -3.88 3.39
N ILE A 47 9.63 -3.59 4.66
CA ILE A 47 8.63 -4.31 5.46
C ILE A 47 7.38 -3.47 5.62
N THR A 48 6.22 -4.09 5.39
CA THR A 48 4.93 -3.41 5.53
C THR A 48 4.41 -3.52 6.97
N ALA A 49 4.10 -2.36 7.57
CA ALA A 49 3.36 -2.21 8.82
C ALA A 49 2.25 -1.18 8.60
N ASN A 50 1.38 -1.45 7.61
CA ASN A 50 0.50 -0.47 6.99
C ASN A 50 -0.99 -0.72 7.21
N ILE A 51 -1.36 -1.40 8.30
CA ILE A 51 -2.75 -1.45 8.77
C ILE A 51 -3.19 -0.07 9.30
N LEU A 52 -4.50 0.14 9.41
CA LEU A 52 -5.07 1.18 10.27
C LEU A 52 -5.15 0.61 11.68
N ALA A 53 -4.22 1.00 12.55
CA ALA A 53 -4.07 0.43 13.88
C ALA A 53 -5.19 0.90 14.82
N HIS A 54 -5.69 -0.01 15.64
CA HIS A 54 -6.53 0.28 16.79
C HIS A 54 -5.70 0.32 18.07
N ASN A 55 -6.27 0.79 19.18
CA ASN A 55 -5.55 0.91 20.44
C ASN A 55 -4.91 -0.42 20.90
N ASP A 56 -5.61 -1.53 20.68
CA ASP A 56 -5.13 -2.86 21.07
C ASP A 56 -3.92 -3.33 20.23
N ASP A 57 -3.71 -2.75 19.06
CA ASP A 57 -2.58 -3.08 18.18
C ASP A 57 -1.28 -2.40 18.63
N LEU A 58 -1.37 -1.21 19.26
CA LEU A 58 -0.22 -0.32 19.47
C LEU A 58 0.90 -0.93 20.33
N ALA A 59 0.54 -1.69 21.36
CA ALA A 59 1.52 -2.38 22.21
C ALA A 59 2.29 -3.44 21.43
N GLY A 60 1.61 -4.19 20.57
CA GLY A 60 2.22 -5.19 19.70
C GLY A 60 3.09 -4.57 18.61
N VAL A 61 2.71 -3.39 18.07
CA VAL A 61 3.51 -2.65 17.09
C VAL A 61 4.88 -2.29 17.65
N GLU A 62 4.95 -1.81 18.88
CA GLU A 62 6.22 -1.45 19.51
C GLU A 62 7.15 -2.65 19.66
N GLN A 63 6.63 -3.79 20.15
CA GLN A 63 7.38 -5.03 20.24
C GLN A 63 7.88 -5.50 18.87
N TYR A 64 7.03 -5.46 17.86
CA TYR A 64 7.39 -5.85 16.49
C TYR A 64 8.50 -4.99 15.91
N PHE A 65 8.50 -3.69 16.19
CA PHE A 65 9.58 -2.80 15.75
C PHE A 65 10.91 -3.06 16.48
N GLU A 66 10.89 -3.45 17.73
CA GLU A 66 12.12 -3.91 18.41
C GLU A 66 12.67 -5.18 17.76
N GLU A 67 11.83 -6.11 17.32
CA GLU A 67 12.27 -7.30 16.58
C GLU A 67 12.85 -6.92 15.20
N LEU A 68 12.20 -5.97 14.48
CA LEU A 68 12.72 -5.49 13.18
C LEU A 68 14.06 -4.75 13.28
N LYS A 69 14.38 -4.18 14.42
CA LYS A 69 15.71 -3.60 14.70
C LYS A 69 16.85 -4.59 14.54
N GLU A 70 16.62 -5.84 14.94
CA GLU A 70 17.59 -6.93 14.78
C GLU A 70 17.59 -7.50 13.36
N ILE A 71 16.45 -7.44 12.67
CA ILE A 71 16.27 -7.96 11.31
C ILE A 71 16.90 -7.02 10.27
N ARG A 72 16.82 -5.70 10.51
CA ARG A 72 17.39 -4.62 9.68
C ARG A 72 16.93 -4.61 8.22
N PRO A 73 15.63 -4.48 7.95
CA PRO A 73 15.15 -4.15 6.61
C PRO A 73 15.67 -2.77 6.19
N ASP A 74 15.62 -2.46 4.89
CA ASP A 74 16.05 -1.17 4.36
C ASP A 74 15.06 -0.05 4.68
N ALA A 75 13.76 -0.34 4.73
CA ALA A 75 12.73 0.62 5.12
C ALA A 75 11.46 -0.05 5.66
N LEU A 76 10.62 0.76 6.32
CA LEU A 76 9.27 0.39 6.72
C LEU A 76 8.24 1.16 5.91
N ILE A 77 7.15 0.48 5.49
CA ILE A 77 6.01 1.09 4.81
C ILE A 77 4.85 1.18 5.80
N ILE A 78 4.47 2.41 6.19
CA ILE A 78 3.52 2.69 7.27
C ILE A 78 2.42 3.62 6.76
N SER A 79 1.19 3.47 7.25
CA SER A 79 0.05 4.35 6.91
C SER A 79 -0.50 5.12 8.09
N ASP A 80 -0.46 4.55 9.28
CA ASP A 80 -1.04 5.13 10.49
C ASP A 80 -0.07 6.10 11.15
N PRO A 81 -0.46 7.36 11.44
CA PRO A 81 0.42 8.34 12.09
C PRO A 81 0.90 7.92 13.48
N GLY A 82 0.08 7.19 14.25
CA GLY A 82 0.45 6.67 15.57
C GLY A 82 1.54 5.60 15.46
N VAL A 83 1.38 4.67 14.51
CA VAL A 83 2.40 3.65 14.17
C VAL A 83 3.68 4.32 13.66
N PHE A 84 3.56 5.37 12.86
CA PHE A 84 4.71 6.15 12.37
C PHE A 84 5.49 6.81 13.52
N ALA A 85 4.79 7.40 14.48
CA ALA A 85 5.42 8.01 15.66
C ALA A 85 6.16 6.96 16.52
N ILE A 86 5.58 5.75 16.67
CA ILE A 86 6.24 4.63 17.36
C ILE A 86 7.50 4.22 16.60
N ALA A 87 7.42 4.07 15.26
CA ALA A 87 8.59 3.74 14.43
C ALA A 87 9.72 4.75 14.59
N LYS A 88 9.43 6.04 14.54
CA LYS A 88 10.44 7.11 14.76
C LYS A 88 11.10 7.03 16.14
N ARG A 89 10.39 6.60 17.16
CA ARG A 89 10.92 6.46 18.52
C ARG A 89 11.77 5.20 18.71
N VAL A 90 11.29 4.06 18.18
CA VAL A 90 11.91 2.74 18.37
C VAL A 90 13.06 2.52 17.38
N LEU A 91 12.91 3.03 16.15
CA LEU A 91 13.81 2.84 15.02
C LEU A 91 14.23 4.20 14.43
N PRO A 92 14.96 5.06 15.18
CA PRO A 92 15.23 6.44 14.78
C PRO A 92 15.98 6.58 13.45
N ASP A 93 16.81 5.59 13.11
CA ASP A 93 17.65 5.55 11.90
C ASP A 93 16.98 4.80 10.73
N MET A 94 15.80 4.22 10.94
CA MET A 94 15.08 3.47 9.91
C MET A 94 14.47 4.41 8.88
N GLU A 95 14.66 4.10 7.60
CA GLU A 95 13.97 4.79 6.53
C GLU A 95 12.46 4.47 6.56
N LEU A 96 11.63 5.51 6.54
CA LEU A 96 10.18 5.38 6.62
C LEU A 96 9.52 5.86 5.33
N HIS A 97 8.73 4.97 4.75
CA HIS A 97 7.88 5.23 3.59
C HIS A 97 6.42 5.30 4.01
N VAL A 98 5.70 6.28 3.49
CA VAL A 98 4.27 6.42 3.76
C VAL A 98 3.48 5.63 2.73
N SER A 99 2.68 4.66 3.19
CA SER A 99 1.86 3.80 2.34
C SER A 99 0.76 4.59 1.62
N THR A 100 0.33 4.09 0.46
CA THR A 100 -0.88 4.55 -0.25
C THR A 100 -2.14 4.50 0.61
N GLN A 101 -2.16 3.68 1.66
CA GLN A 101 -3.26 3.59 2.65
C GLN A 101 -3.46 4.88 3.45
N ALA A 102 -2.47 5.77 3.49
CA ALA A 102 -2.59 7.10 4.09
C ALA A 102 -3.34 8.10 3.19
N ASN A 103 -3.65 7.74 1.94
CA ASN A 103 -4.43 8.54 0.98
C ASN A 103 -3.84 9.94 0.72
N ASN A 104 -2.56 10.00 0.39
CA ASN A 104 -1.87 11.25 0.10
C ASN A 104 -2.21 11.72 -1.32
N THR A 105 -3.03 12.77 -1.42
CA THR A 105 -3.58 13.29 -2.68
C THR A 105 -3.16 14.71 -3.00
N ASN A 106 -2.32 15.34 -2.18
CA ASN A 106 -1.87 16.71 -2.39
C ASN A 106 -0.49 16.96 -1.78
N TYR A 107 0.23 17.96 -2.28
CA TYR A 107 1.57 18.29 -1.80
C TYR A 107 1.62 18.68 -0.29
N GLY A 108 0.55 19.18 0.28
CA GLY A 108 0.50 19.51 1.71
C GLY A 108 0.65 18.28 2.60
N THR A 109 0.07 17.13 2.21
CA THR A 109 0.26 15.86 2.94
C THR A 109 1.67 15.31 2.78
N TYR A 110 2.30 15.50 1.61
CA TYR A 110 3.71 15.12 1.41
C TYR A 110 4.64 15.96 2.28
N LEU A 111 4.45 17.28 2.33
CA LEU A 111 5.21 18.18 3.20
C LEU A 111 5.02 17.84 4.68
N PHE A 112 3.80 17.49 5.10
CA PHE A 112 3.53 17.04 6.46
C PHE A 112 4.36 15.80 6.82
N TRP A 113 4.35 14.78 5.96
CA TRP A 113 5.12 13.57 6.19
C TRP A 113 6.63 13.81 6.14
N HIS A 114 7.09 14.67 5.23
CA HIS A 114 8.49 15.06 5.16
C HIS A 114 8.97 15.72 6.46
N GLN A 115 8.17 16.63 7.02
CA GLN A 115 8.46 17.27 8.31
C GLN A 115 8.55 16.27 9.46
N LEU A 116 7.82 15.16 9.40
CA LEU A 116 7.91 14.06 10.35
C LEU A 116 9.09 13.11 10.07
N GLY A 117 9.83 13.32 8.99
CA GLY A 117 11.01 12.56 8.61
C GLY A 117 10.71 11.32 7.76
N ALA A 118 9.60 11.30 7.04
CA ALA A 118 9.38 10.31 5.98
C ALA A 118 10.31 10.59 4.79
N LYS A 119 10.87 9.54 4.22
CA LYS A 119 11.74 9.63 3.04
C LYS A 119 10.95 9.55 1.75
N ARG A 120 9.88 8.75 1.73
CA ARG A 120 9.08 8.44 0.52
C ARG A 120 7.60 8.43 0.83
N VAL A 121 6.79 8.87 -0.12
CA VAL A 121 5.33 8.71 -0.10
C VAL A 121 4.89 7.91 -1.31
N VAL A 122 4.16 6.80 -1.05
CA VAL A 122 3.44 6.07 -2.09
C VAL A 122 2.16 6.83 -2.39
N SER A 123 2.04 7.38 -3.58
CA SER A 123 0.90 8.21 -4.00
C SER A 123 -0.42 7.45 -3.95
N ALA A 124 -1.51 8.18 -3.74
CA ALA A 124 -2.85 7.63 -3.94
C ALA A 124 -3.04 7.26 -5.41
N ARG A 125 -3.71 6.13 -5.66
CA ARG A 125 -3.93 5.62 -7.03
C ARG A 125 -4.94 6.44 -7.85
N GLU A 126 -5.63 7.34 -7.19
CA GLU A 126 -6.63 8.24 -7.74
C GLU A 126 -6.02 9.49 -8.39
N LEU A 127 -4.71 9.73 -8.18
CA LEU A 127 -4.01 10.88 -8.75
C LEU A 127 -3.73 10.71 -10.25
N SER A 128 -3.97 11.77 -10.99
CA SER A 128 -3.51 11.89 -12.37
C SER A 128 -2.04 12.28 -12.45
N LEU A 129 -1.39 12.02 -13.57
CA LEU A 129 0.00 12.48 -13.82
C LEU A 129 0.18 13.99 -13.68
N LYS A 130 -0.84 14.78 -14.01
CA LYS A 130 -0.82 16.24 -13.83
C LYS A 130 -0.72 16.61 -12.36
N GLU A 131 -1.50 15.96 -11.51
CA GLU A 131 -1.47 16.20 -10.05
C GLU A 131 -0.15 15.73 -9.44
N ILE A 132 0.42 14.62 -9.92
CA ILE A 132 1.74 14.16 -9.46
C ILE A 132 2.84 15.16 -9.84
N LYS A 133 2.83 15.70 -11.05
CA LYS A 133 3.75 16.78 -11.47
C LYS A 133 3.60 18.03 -10.61
N GLU A 134 2.38 18.39 -10.25
CA GLU A 134 2.13 19.52 -9.35
C GLU A 134 2.66 19.23 -7.93
N ILE A 135 2.46 18.02 -7.41
CA ILE A 135 3.02 17.60 -6.12
C ILE A 135 4.55 17.69 -6.18
N ARG A 136 5.20 17.12 -7.21
CA ARG A 136 6.66 17.16 -7.37
C ARG A 136 7.21 18.59 -7.34
N ALA A 137 6.51 19.53 -7.99
CA ALA A 137 6.93 20.92 -8.06
C ALA A 137 6.88 21.68 -6.71
N HIS A 138 6.19 21.13 -5.70
CA HIS A 138 5.99 21.79 -4.40
C HIS A 138 6.67 21.08 -3.23
N ILE A 139 7.29 19.92 -3.44
CA ILE A 139 7.97 19.16 -2.38
C ILE A 139 9.48 19.23 -2.54
N PRO A 140 10.27 19.06 -1.45
CA PRO A 140 11.73 19.03 -1.52
C PRO A 140 12.27 17.89 -2.40
N ASP A 141 13.45 18.09 -2.97
CA ASP A 141 14.10 17.10 -3.85
C ASP A 141 14.49 15.80 -3.13
N ASP A 142 14.68 15.86 -1.81
CA ASP A 142 15.00 14.71 -0.97
C ASP A 142 13.77 13.91 -0.53
N MET A 143 12.55 14.37 -0.87
CA MET A 143 11.30 13.63 -0.69
C MET A 143 10.96 12.84 -1.94
N GLU A 144 10.94 11.53 -1.83
CA GLU A 144 10.67 10.62 -2.94
C GLU A 144 9.18 10.37 -3.15
N ILE A 145 8.78 10.23 -4.42
CA ILE A 145 7.43 9.82 -4.83
C ILE A 145 7.50 8.39 -5.39
N GLU A 146 6.66 7.51 -4.85
CA GLU A 146 6.42 6.18 -5.43
C GLU A 146 4.99 6.11 -5.96
N SER A 147 4.77 5.44 -7.10
CA SER A 147 3.44 5.26 -7.68
C SER A 147 3.19 3.85 -8.16
N PHE A 148 1.97 3.36 -7.98
CA PHE A 148 1.55 2.11 -8.63
C PHE A 148 1.44 2.31 -10.13
N ILE A 149 2.00 1.37 -10.88
CA ILE A 149 1.91 1.33 -12.35
C ILE A 149 1.17 0.09 -12.87
N HIS A 150 1.01 -0.92 -12.02
CA HIS A 150 0.32 -2.16 -12.38
C HIS A 150 -0.40 -2.76 -11.18
N GLY A 151 -1.57 -3.30 -11.40
CA GLY A 151 -2.31 -4.09 -10.43
C GLY A 151 -3.78 -3.71 -10.29
N ALA A 152 -4.43 -4.40 -9.36
CA ALA A 152 -5.85 -4.24 -9.11
C ALA A 152 -6.18 -2.91 -8.45
N MET A 153 -7.21 -2.24 -8.97
CA MET A 153 -7.77 -1.05 -8.33
C MET A 153 -8.81 -1.44 -7.25
N CYS A 154 -8.93 -0.63 -6.21
CA CYS A 154 -9.99 -0.74 -5.23
C CYS A 154 -11.22 0.07 -5.65
N ILE A 155 -12.41 -0.34 -5.15
CA ILE A 155 -13.66 0.41 -5.31
C ILE A 155 -13.63 1.78 -4.59
N SER A 156 -12.83 1.89 -3.54
CA SER A 156 -12.69 3.10 -2.74
C SER A 156 -11.22 3.46 -2.58
N TYR A 157 -10.96 4.64 -2.02
CA TYR A 157 -9.63 4.98 -1.54
C TYR A 157 -9.04 3.87 -0.69
N SER A 158 -7.73 3.63 -0.82
CA SER A 158 -7.02 2.60 -0.07
C SER A 158 -7.20 2.80 1.44
N GLY A 159 -7.47 1.70 2.17
CA GLY A 159 -7.71 1.76 3.62
C GLY A 159 -9.02 2.44 4.05
N ARG A 160 -9.99 2.62 3.16
CA ARG A 160 -11.27 3.28 3.48
C ARG A 160 -12.49 2.43 3.11
N CYS A 161 -12.30 1.19 2.66
CA CYS A 161 -13.39 0.32 2.24
C CYS A 161 -13.99 -0.44 3.43
N LEU A 162 -15.29 -0.33 3.62
CA LEU A 162 -16.05 -1.06 4.64
C LEU A 162 -16.82 -2.25 4.07
N LEU A 163 -16.78 -2.48 2.75
CA LEU A 163 -17.62 -3.46 2.08
C LEU A 163 -17.40 -4.90 2.60
N SER A 164 -16.13 -5.29 2.79
CA SER A 164 -15.79 -6.61 3.31
C SER A 164 -16.23 -6.78 4.76
N ASN A 165 -16.09 -5.75 5.59
CA ASN A 165 -16.55 -5.79 6.97
C ASN A 165 -18.07 -5.88 7.03
N PHE A 166 -18.78 -5.05 6.25
CA PHE A 166 -20.24 -5.04 6.22
C PHE A 166 -20.83 -6.38 5.75
N LEU A 167 -20.29 -6.97 4.67
CA LEU A 167 -20.87 -8.18 4.07
C LEU A 167 -20.49 -9.48 4.80
N VAL A 168 -19.28 -9.56 5.36
CA VAL A 168 -18.73 -10.82 5.90
C VAL A 168 -17.99 -10.67 7.23
N GLY A 169 -18.09 -9.52 7.88
CA GLY A 169 -17.45 -9.29 9.20
C GLY A 169 -15.91 -9.30 9.16
N ARG A 170 -15.29 -9.06 7.98
CA ARG A 170 -13.84 -9.08 7.82
C ARG A 170 -13.31 -7.72 7.41
N ASP A 171 -12.55 -7.09 8.31
CA ASP A 171 -12.05 -5.75 8.10
C ASP A 171 -10.94 -5.71 7.04
N ALA A 172 -11.24 -5.04 5.91
CA ALA A 172 -10.29 -4.86 4.83
C ALA A 172 -9.12 -3.94 5.23
N ASN A 173 -9.34 -3.03 6.17
CA ASN A 173 -8.35 -2.04 6.60
C ASN A 173 -7.36 -2.63 7.63
N GLN A 174 -7.69 -3.82 8.15
CA GLN A 174 -6.80 -4.66 8.97
C GLN A 174 -6.32 -5.91 8.23
N GLY A 175 -6.23 -5.85 6.92
CA GLY A 175 -5.66 -6.91 6.10
C GLY A 175 -6.57 -8.12 5.82
N ALA A 176 -7.84 -8.08 6.19
CA ALA A 176 -8.76 -9.20 6.05
C ALA A 176 -9.75 -9.08 4.87
N CYS A 177 -9.44 -8.30 3.84
CA CYS A 177 -10.29 -8.10 2.67
C CYS A 177 -10.62 -9.42 1.95
N THR A 178 -11.92 -9.64 1.67
CA THR A 178 -12.41 -10.80 0.89
C THR A 178 -12.70 -10.46 -0.56
N HIS A 179 -12.37 -9.26 -1.00
CA HIS A 179 -12.63 -8.75 -2.35
C HIS A 179 -14.11 -8.83 -2.78
N PRO A 180 -15.08 -8.43 -1.94
CA PRO A 180 -16.49 -8.56 -2.30
C PRO A 180 -16.88 -7.65 -3.47
N CYS A 181 -16.13 -6.56 -3.72
CA CYS A 181 -16.33 -5.73 -4.91
C CYS A 181 -16.11 -6.46 -6.24
N ARG A 182 -15.57 -7.70 -6.20
CA ARG A 182 -15.31 -8.56 -7.36
C ARG A 182 -16.23 -9.79 -7.42
N TRP A 183 -17.20 -9.90 -6.50
CA TRP A 183 -18.19 -10.97 -6.56
C TRP A 183 -19.23 -10.69 -7.65
N LYS A 184 -19.91 -11.75 -8.08
CA LYS A 184 -21.05 -11.61 -9.01
C LYS A 184 -22.26 -11.05 -8.27
N TYR A 185 -22.82 -10.00 -8.81
CA TYR A 185 -24.00 -9.37 -8.26
C TYR A 185 -25.02 -9.07 -9.36
N SER A 186 -26.27 -8.89 -8.95
CA SER A 186 -27.28 -8.22 -9.76
C SER A 186 -27.78 -7.01 -8.98
N VAL A 187 -27.90 -5.88 -9.64
CA VAL A 187 -28.46 -4.65 -9.06
C VAL A 187 -29.94 -4.59 -9.37
N VAL A 188 -30.74 -4.35 -8.35
CA VAL A 188 -32.19 -4.15 -8.47
C VAL A 188 -32.54 -2.78 -7.89
N GLU A 189 -33.28 -1.99 -8.66
CA GLU A 189 -33.80 -0.74 -8.15
C GLU A 189 -35.10 -1.01 -7.36
N GLU A 190 -35.26 -0.39 -6.19
CA GLU A 190 -36.40 -0.64 -5.29
C GLU A 190 -37.75 -0.33 -5.94
N THR A 191 -37.80 0.70 -6.79
CA THR A 191 -39.03 1.11 -7.51
C THR A 191 -39.36 0.24 -8.72
N ARG A 192 -38.44 -0.64 -9.13
CA ARG A 192 -38.58 -1.59 -10.25
C ARG A 192 -38.26 -3.03 -9.81
N PRO A 193 -39.02 -3.60 -8.87
CA PRO A 193 -38.76 -4.95 -8.37
C PRO A 193 -38.90 -5.97 -9.49
N GLY A 194 -37.91 -6.88 -9.59
CA GLY A 194 -37.85 -7.92 -10.62
C GLY A 194 -37.10 -7.55 -11.89
N GLU A 195 -36.73 -6.28 -12.07
CA GLU A 195 -35.83 -5.86 -13.16
C GLU A 195 -34.37 -5.95 -12.67
N TYR A 196 -33.71 -7.06 -13.03
CA TYR A 196 -32.29 -7.26 -12.70
C TYR A 196 -31.41 -6.57 -13.73
N MET A 197 -30.68 -5.55 -13.31
CA MET A 197 -29.67 -4.91 -14.14
C MET A 197 -28.40 -5.78 -14.10
N PRO A 198 -27.95 -6.34 -15.26
CA PRO A 198 -26.79 -7.23 -15.27
C PRO A 198 -25.53 -6.46 -14.94
N VAL A 199 -24.70 -7.08 -14.14
CA VAL A 199 -23.35 -6.62 -13.85
C VAL A 199 -22.40 -7.43 -14.71
N TYR A 200 -21.60 -6.76 -15.53
CA TYR A 200 -20.74 -7.41 -16.49
C TYR A 200 -19.44 -7.87 -15.86
N GLU A 201 -19.01 -9.06 -16.27
CA GLU A 201 -17.73 -9.66 -15.95
C GLU A 201 -16.98 -9.92 -17.27
N ASN A 202 -15.67 -9.69 -17.28
CA ASN A 202 -14.78 -10.16 -18.33
C ASN A 202 -13.67 -11.03 -17.72
N GLU A 203 -12.74 -11.49 -18.54
CA GLU A 203 -11.62 -12.35 -18.15
C GLU A 203 -10.73 -11.74 -17.02
N ARG A 204 -10.87 -10.44 -16.75
CA ARG A 204 -10.12 -9.67 -15.74
C ARG A 204 -10.90 -9.40 -14.45
N GLY A 205 -12.18 -9.77 -14.36
CA GLY A 205 -13.00 -9.66 -13.15
C GLY A 205 -14.39 -9.06 -13.34
N THR A 206 -15.13 -8.99 -12.26
CA THR A 206 -16.49 -8.42 -12.19
C THR A 206 -16.43 -6.95 -11.83
N TYR A 207 -17.06 -6.11 -12.64
CA TYR A 207 -17.02 -4.64 -12.49
C TYR A 207 -18.39 -4.10 -12.07
N ILE A 208 -18.72 -4.18 -10.77
CA ILE A 208 -19.93 -3.55 -10.23
C ILE A 208 -19.67 -2.09 -9.90
N PHE A 209 -18.60 -1.85 -9.17
CA PHE A 209 -18.22 -0.56 -8.66
C PHE A 209 -16.70 -0.32 -8.83
N ASN A 210 -16.00 -1.21 -9.52
CA ASN A 210 -14.55 -1.17 -9.64
C ASN A 210 -14.14 -0.71 -11.04
N SER A 211 -13.07 0.08 -11.10
CA SER A 211 -12.42 0.42 -12.35
C SER A 211 -11.65 -0.76 -12.92
N LYS A 212 -11.23 -0.66 -14.18
CA LYS A 212 -10.27 -1.60 -14.79
C LYS A 212 -8.98 -1.65 -13.96
N ASP A 213 -8.29 -2.78 -13.99
CA ASP A 213 -6.96 -2.88 -13.39
C ASP A 213 -6.01 -1.86 -14.00
N LEU A 214 -5.13 -1.32 -13.17
CA LEU A 214 -4.11 -0.36 -13.60
C LEU A 214 -3.07 -1.08 -14.44
N CYS A 215 -2.72 -0.50 -15.59
CA CYS A 215 -1.62 -0.94 -16.43
C CYS A 215 -1.00 0.28 -17.13
N MET A 216 0.14 0.74 -16.63
CA MET A 216 0.83 1.95 -17.10
C MET A 216 2.15 1.64 -17.78
N ILE A 217 2.37 0.40 -18.22
CA ILE A 217 3.64 -0.04 -18.80
C ILE A 217 4.05 0.78 -20.04
N GLU A 218 3.06 1.23 -20.83
CA GLU A 218 3.30 2.04 -22.04
C GLU A 218 3.58 3.52 -21.70
N HIS A 219 3.40 3.92 -20.43
CA HIS A 219 3.53 5.30 -19.94
C HIS A 219 4.73 5.52 -19.02
N ILE A 220 5.68 4.58 -18.99
CA ILE A 220 6.88 4.69 -18.14
C ILE A 220 7.66 6.00 -18.40
N PRO A 221 7.87 6.46 -19.65
CA PRO A 221 8.55 7.73 -19.90
C PRO A 221 7.83 8.93 -19.26
N GLU A 222 6.51 8.99 -19.38
CA GLU A 222 5.71 10.08 -18.81
C GLU A 222 5.68 10.05 -17.27
N LEU A 223 5.79 8.86 -16.68
CA LEU A 223 5.90 8.68 -15.22
C LEU A 223 7.26 9.20 -14.72
N ILE A 224 8.33 8.90 -15.41
CA ILE A 224 9.67 9.44 -15.11
C ILE A 224 9.69 10.95 -15.26
N ASP A 225 9.14 11.49 -16.36
CA ASP A 225 9.02 12.93 -16.60
C ASP A 225 8.13 13.65 -15.57
N ALA A 226 7.25 12.91 -14.89
CA ALA A 226 6.45 13.43 -13.79
C ALA A 226 7.22 13.56 -12.48
N GLY A 227 8.47 13.06 -12.43
CA GLY A 227 9.32 13.09 -11.26
C GLY A 227 8.97 12.02 -10.23
N ILE A 228 8.50 10.85 -10.70
CA ILE A 228 8.29 9.67 -9.85
C ILE A 228 9.64 8.95 -9.72
N ASP A 229 10.05 8.71 -8.49
CA ASP A 229 11.35 8.12 -8.14
C ASP A 229 11.31 6.59 -8.10
N SER A 230 10.11 6.00 -7.87
CA SER A 230 9.91 4.55 -7.73
C SER A 230 8.53 4.11 -8.23
N PHE A 231 8.45 2.93 -8.85
CA PHE A 231 7.21 2.32 -9.30
C PHE A 231 7.31 0.80 -9.41
#